data_17091d60881ec32ef94fc76865a5f63a
#
_entry.id   17091d60881ec32ef94fc76865a5f63a
#
_cell.length_a   1.000
_cell.length_b   1.000
_cell.length_c   1.000
_cell.angle_alpha   90.00
_cell.angle_beta   90.00
_cell.angle_gamma   90.00
#
_symmetry.space_group_name_H-M   'P 1'
#
loop_
_entity.id
_entity.type
_entity.pdbx_description
1 polymer ?
#
loop_
_entity_poly.entity_id
_entity_poly.type
_entity_poly.pdbx_seq_one_letter_code
_entity_poly.pdbx_strand_id
1 'polypeptide(L)'
;FLKVNLNGKRFCNESGPYEFMLHSMEMQPYHTYCDIFDANNKQYAEQFDEVGCCRLFPFPNGAASNMGYDYVWSKNEELIEAGYLQKANTLEELAEKLNIPVDNFVATVNRYNELCAAGVDEDYGKERHRLTPVDTAPFYGIRTGAWHLTTLNGCRINTDMQVLDTNGEPIEGLYATGDCTGGMFATTYPNLFTGLACGRTM
;
A
#
# COMPACT_ATOMS: atom_id res chain seq x y z
N PHE A 1 0.33 -1.10 -7.83
CA PHE A 1 1.06 -0.37 -8.88
C PHE A 1 2.55 -0.34 -8.55
N LEU A 2 3.38 0.13 -9.48
CA LEU A 2 4.82 0.25 -9.30
C LEU A 2 5.16 1.29 -8.22
N LYS A 3 6.12 0.98 -7.35
CA LYS A 3 6.65 1.90 -6.35
C LYS A 3 8.14 2.15 -6.58
N VAL A 4 8.52 3.40 -6.60
CA VAL A 4 9.91 3.81 -6.73
C VAL A 4 10.31 4.75 -5.60
N ASN A 5 11.55 4.65 -5.13
CA ASN A 5 12.11 5.58 -4.15
C ASN A 5 12.54 6.92 -4.81
N LEU A 6 13.00 7.87 -4.01
CA LEU A 6 13.44 9.17 -4.52
C LEU A 6 14.73 9.14 -5.35
N ASN A 7 15.38 7.98 -5.45
CA ASN A 7 16.47 7.75 -6.42
C ASN A 7 15.97 7.20 -7.77
N GLY A 8 14.64 7.10 -7.98
CA GLY A 8 14.02 6.57 -9.18
C GLY A 8 14.13 5.04 -9.29
N LYS A 9 14.34 4.32 -8.18
CA LYS A 9 14.55 2.87 -8.19
C LYS A 9 13.42 2.14 -7.47
N ARG A 10 12.95 1.04 -8.04
CA ARG A 10 12.08 0.06 -7.38
C ARG A 10 12.80 -0.52 -6.17
N PHE A 11 12.10 -0.84 -5.09
CA PHE A 11 12.72 -1.24 -3.82
C PHE A 11 12.01 -2.38 -3.08
N CYS A 12 10.85 -2.84 -3.55
CA CYS A 12 10.11 -3.92 -2.88
C CYS A 12 9.17 -4.64 -3.84
N ASN A 13 8.59 -5.76 -3.35
CA ASN A 13 7.39 -6.34 -3.92
C ASN A 13 6.17 -5.54 -3.44
N GLU A 14 5.50 -4.86 -4.35
CA GLU A 14 4.36 -3.98 -4.05
C GLU A 14 3.09 -4.76 -3.65
N SER A 15 3.12 -6.09 -3.78
CA SER A 15 2.04 -6.98 -3.37
C SER A 15 2.21 -7.51 -1.94
N GLY A 16 3.31 -7.19 -1.29
CA GLY A 16 3.58 -7.59 0.08
C GLY A 16 2.55 -7.07 1.09
N PRO A 17 2.41 -7.70 2.25
CA PRO A 17 1.61 -7.18 3.35
C PRO A 17 2.01 -5.75 3.72
N TYR A 18 1.06 -4.98 4.23
CA TYR A 18 1.24 -3.53 4.49
C TYR A 18 2.45 -3.22 5.35
N GLU A 19 2.67 -3.95 6.43
CA GLU A 19 3.79 -3.71 7.34
C GLU A 19 5.15 -3.98 6.68
N PHE A 20 5.26 -5.00 5.81
CA PHE A 20 6.51 -5.26 5.08
C PHE A 20 6.81 -4.16 4.08
N MET A 21 5.78 -3.66 3.40
CA MET A 21 5.92 -2.53 2.49
C MET A 21 6.30 -1.25 3.25
N LEU A 22 5.67 -1.00 4.40
CA LEU A 22 5.99 0.16 5.25
C LEU A 22 7.42 0.10 5.77
N HIS A 23 7.88 -1.06 6.27
CA HIS A 23 9.27 -1.22 6.71
C HIS A 23 10.26 -1.05 5.56
N SER A 24 9.94 -1.57 4.37
CA SER A 24 10.77 -1.37 3.18
C SER A 24 10.87 0.10 2.80
N MET A 25 9.77 0.85 2.93
CA MET A 25 9.72 2.28 2.66
C MET A 25 10.48 3.09 3.71
N GLU A 26 10.38 2.72 4.99
CA GLU A 26 11.12 3.38 6.08
C GLU A 26 12.64 3.37 5.86
N MET A 27 13.13 2.38 5.13
CA MET A 27 14.54 2.28 4.75
C MET A 27 14.91 3.12 3.52
N GLN A 28 13.93 3.76 2.85
CA GLN A 28 14.19 4.58 1.68
C GLN A 28 14.55 6.03 2.05
N PRO A 29 15.21 6.78 1.16
CA PRO A 29 15.54 8.17 1.39
C PRO A 29 14.30 8.99 1.81
N TYR A 30 14.44 9.72 2.91
CA TYR A 30 13.38 10.56 3.50
C TYR A 30 12.10 9.80 3.88
N HIS A 31 12.17 8.47 4.05
CA HIS A 31 11.01 7.62 4.37
C HIS A 31 9.84 7.86 3.40
N THR A 32 10.16 8.00 2.11
CA THR A 32 9.22 8.43 1.07
C THR A 32 9.42 7.60 -0.20
N TYR A 33 8.35 7.36 -0.90
CA TYR A 33 8.34 6.73 -2.22
C TYR A 33 7.34 7.41 -3.16
N CYS A 34 7.36 7.04 -4.43
CA CYS A 34 6.37 7.45 -5.41
C CYS A 34 5.56 6.23 -5.87
N ASP A 35 4.23 6.33 -5.81
CA ASP A 35 3.34 5.43 -6.53
C ASP A 35 3.25 5.86 -7.98
N ILE A 36 3.45 4.91 -8.91
CA ILE A 36 3.49 5.16 -10.35
C ILE A 36 2.45 4.27 -11.03
N PHE A 37 1.64 4.86 -11.89
CA PHE A 37 0.67 4.15 -12.70
C PHE A 37 0.40 4.91 -14.03
N ASP A 38 -0.35 4.31 -14.91
CA ASP A 38 -0.62 4.84 -16.24
C ASP A 38 -2.11 4.96 -16.57
N ALA A 39 -2.44 5.27 -17.81
CA ALA A 39 -3.82 5.45 -18.28
C ALA A 39 -4.67 4.18 -18.12
N ASN A 40 -4.06 2.99 -18.05
CA ASN A 40 -4.76 1.71 -17.92
C ASN A 40 -5.10 1.35 -16.46
N ASN A 41 -4.89 2.26 -15.50
CA ASN A 41 -5.07 2.00 -14.07
C ASN A 41 -6.47 1.46 -13.72
N LYS A 42 -7.52 1.86 -14.42
CA LYS A 42 -8.88 1.33 -14.21
C LYS A 42 -8.95 -0.16 -14.53
N GLN A 43 -8.46 -0.56 -15.70
CA GLN A 43 -8.43 -1.96 -16.11
C GLN A 43 -7.63 -2.82 -15.13
N TYR A 44 -6.52 -2.30 -14.64
CA TYR A 44 -5.68 -3.02 -13.66
C TYR A 44 -6.34 -3.10 -12.29
N ALA A 45 -7.05 -2.06 -11.87
CA ALA A 45 -7.83 -2.10 -10.63
C ALA A 45 -8.96 -3.14 -10.72
N GLU A 46 -9.64 -3.26 -11.86
CA GLU A 46 -10.64 -4.29 -12.14
C GLU A 46 -10.04 -5.70 -12.11
N GLN A 47 -8.87 -5.88 -12.75
CA GLN A 47 -8.12 -7.13 -12.71
C GLN A 47 -7.75 -7.54 -11.27
N PHE A 48 -7.35 -6.58 -10.43
CA PHE A 48 -7.03 -6.86 -9.04
C PHE A 48 -8.26 -7.24 -8.22
N ASP A 49 -9.44 -6.70 -8.55
CA ASP A 49 -10.69 -7.07 -7.88
C ASP A 49 -11.08 -8.50 -8.18
N GLU A 50 -10.95 -8.96 -9.43
CA GLU A 50 -11.21 -10.34 -9.83
C GLU A 50 -10.41 -11.39 -9.02
N VAL A 51 -9.20 -11.03 -8.59
CA VAL A 51 -8.35 -11.89 -7.76
C VAL A 51 -8.42 -11.56 -6.27
N GLY A 52 -9.38 -10.71 -5.86
CA GLY A 52 -9.62 -10.35 -4.47
C GLY A 52 -8.58 -9.41 -3.84
N CYS A 53 -7.84 -8.67 -4.66
CA CYS A 53 -6.74 -7.82 -4.20
C CYS A 53 -7.10 -6.33 -4.13
N CYS A 54 -8.27 -5.95 -4.61
CA CYS A 54 -8.70 -4.56 -4.67
C CYS A 54 -9.98 -4.35 -3.87
N ARG A 55 -10.07 -3.21 -3.18
CA ARG A 55 -11.29 -2.81 -2.44
C ARG A 55 -12.09 -1.72 -3.13
N LEU A 56 -11.73 -1.40 -4.36
CA LEU A 56 -12.40 -0.34 -5.13
C LEU A 56 -13.74 -0.77 -5.72
N PHE A 57 -13.95 -2.09 -5.83
CA PHE A 57 -15.15 -2.69 -6.41
C PHE A 57 -15.92 -3.51 -5.38
N PRO A 58 -17.22 -3.78 -5.60
CA PRO A 58 -18.00 -4.66 -4.74
C PRO A 58 -17.34 -6.01 -4.59
N PHE A 59 -17.33 -6.54 -3.37
CA PHE A 59 -16.79 -7.88 -3.14
C PHE A 59 -17.65 -8.95 -3.83
N PRO A 60 -17.06 -10.10 -4.27
CA PRO A 60 -17.80 -11.18 -4.93
C PRO A 60 -18.96 -11.74 -4.09
N ASN A 61 -18.92 -11.58 -2.76
CA ASN A 61 -19.97 -11.98 -1.84
C ASN A 61 -21.13 -10.97 -1.74
N GLY A 62 -21.13 -9.91 -2.56
CA GLY A 62 -22.15 -8.87 -2.57
C GLY A 62 -22.00 -7.81 -1.48
N ALA A 63 -20.93 -7.82 -0.71
CA ALA A 63 -20.64 -6.71 0.21
C ALA A 63 -20.36 -5.45 -0.61
N ALA A 64 -21.03 -4.35 -0.26
CA ALA A 64 -20.84 -3.08 -0.94
C ALA A 64 -19.45 -2.51 -0.65
N SER A 65 -18.71 -2.14 -1.70
CA SER A 65 -17.59 -1.24 -1.57
C SER A 65 -18.11 0.19 -1.44
N ASN A 66 -17.63 0.92 -0.45
CA ASN A 66 -17.93 2.34 -0.33
C ASN A 66 -17.09 3.21 -1.29
N MET A 67 -16.16 2.60 -2.03
CA MET A 67 -15.21 3.27 -2.89
C MET A 67 -15.22 2.62 -4.26
N GLY A 68 -16.20 2.98 -5.11
CA GLY A 68 -16.15 2.63 -6.53
C GLY A 68 -15.00 3.37 -7.23
N TYR A 69 -14.57 2.82 -8.36
CA TYR A 69 -13.46 3.41 -9.12
C TYR A 69 -13.71 4.90 -9.45
N ASP A 70 -14.91 5.26 -9.90
CA ASP A 70 -15.21 6.64 -10.29
C ASP A 70 -15.11 7.62 -9.11
N TYR A 71 -15.46 7.18 -7.90
CA TYR A 71 -15.26 7.98 -6.69
C TYR A 71 -13.77 8.18 -6.40
N VAL A 72 -12.97 7.12 -6.47
CA VAL A 72 -11.51 7.22 -6.26
C VAL A 72 -10.88 8.09 -7.34
N TRP A 73 -11.34 7.96 -8.59
CA TRP A 73 -10.83 8.77 -9.69
C TRP A 73 -11.15 10.27 -9.49
N SER A 74 -12.36 10.59 -9.03
CA SER A 74 -12.68 11.99 -8.70
C SER A 74 -11.76 12.58 -7.63
N LYS A 75 -11.30 11.76 -6.67
CA LYS A 75 -10.29 12.19 -5.69
C LYS A 75 -8.90 12.35 -6.31
N ASN A 76 -8.53 11.52 -7.26
CA ASN A 76 -7.30 11.71 -8.01
C ASN A 76 -7.34 13.01 -8.84
N GLU A 77 -8.47 13.38 -9.42
CA GLU A 77 -8.64 14.66 -10.12
C GLU A 77 -8.43 15.85 -9.17
N GLU A 78 -9.02 15.81 -7.97
CA GLU A 78 -8.77 16.83 -6.93
C GLU A 78 -7.27 16.91 -6.57
N LEU A 79 -6.58 15.76 -6.47
CA LEU A 79 -5.15 15.72 -6.19
C LEU A 79 -4.29 16.24 -7.35
N ILE A 80 -4.72 16.03 -8.59
CA ILE A 80 -4.06 16.58 -9.78
C ILE A 80 -4.20 18.11 -9.77
N GLU A 81 -5.41 18.62 -9.55
CA GLU A 81 -5.67 20.08 -9.47
C GLU A 81 -4.88 20.72 -8.32
N ALA A 82 -4.76 20.05 -7.20
CA ALA A 82 -3.96 20.51 -6.06
C ALA A 82 -2.44 20.36 -6.27
N GLY A 83 -1.99 19.73 -7.35
CA GLY A 83 -0.58 19.54 -7.67
C GLY A 83 0.14 18.45 -6.86
N TYR A 84 -0.58 17.59 -6.15
CA TYR A 84 -0.01 16.45 -5.43
C TYR A 84 0.17 15.22 -6.32
N LEU A 85 -0.84 14.87 -7.11
CA LEU A 85 -0.74 13.81 -8.11
C LEU A 85 -0.26 14.43 -9.43
N GLN A 86 0.94 14.07 -9.84
CA GLN A 86 1.51 14.54 -11.10
C GLN A 86 0.96 13.75 -12.28
N LYS A 87 0.69 14.45 -13.38
CA LYS A 87 0.28 13.89 -14.65
C LYS A 87 1.24 14.33 -15.74
N ALA A 88 1.70 13.41 -16.58
CA ALA A 88 2.66 13.67 -17.64
C ALA A 88 2.39 12.80 -18.88
N ASN A 89 2.86 13.24 -20.05
CA ASN A 89 2.71 12.48 -21.28
C ASN A 89 3.94 11.59 -21.58
N THR A 90 5.06 11.84 -20.89
CA THR A 90 6.27 11.00 -20.98
C THR A 90 6.78 10.64 -19.58
N LEU A 91 7.59 9.60 -19.49
CA LEU A 91 8.21 9.18 -18.23
C LEU A 91 9.23 10.21 -17.75
N GLU A 92 9.95 10.82 -18.68
CA GLU A 92 10.93 11.88 -18.38
C GLU A 92 10.25 13.08 -17.73
N GLU A 93 9.15 13.57 -18.34
CA GLU A 93 8.35 14.66 -17.78
C GLU A 93 7.81 14.29 -16.39
N LEU A 94 7.36 13.05 -16.19
CA LEU A 94 6.89 12.60 -14.89
C LEU A 94 8.00 12.60 -13.85
N ALA A 95 9.20 12.12 -14.20
CA ALA A 95 10.36 12.12 -13.32
C ALA A 95 10.75 13.53 -12.87
N GLU A 96 10.76 14.49 -13.83
CA GLU A 96 11.01 15.90 -13.53
C GLU A 96 9.99 16.49 -12.56
N LYS A 97 8.69 16.25 -12.80
CA LYS A 97 7.60 16.71 -11.91
C LYS A 97 7.68 16.09 -10.51
N LEU A 98 8.10 14.84 -10.42
CA LEU A 98 8.33 14.14 -9.15
C LEU A 98 9.67 14.52 -8.50
N ASN A 99 10.54 15.27 -9.21
CA ASN A 99 11.88 15.64 -8.78
C ASN A 99 12.69 14.40 -8.35
N ILE A 100 12.76 13.41 -9.24
CA ILE A 100 13.57 12.18 -9.12
C ILE A 100 14.49 12.05 -10.34
N PRO A 101 15.62 11.32 -10.23
CA PRO A 101 16.58 11.15 -11.34
C PRO A 101 15.92 10.50 -12.57
N VAL A 102 15.87 11.23 -13.68
CA VAL A 102 15.19 10.81 -14.93
C VAL A 102 15.72 9.48 -15.44
N ASP A 103 17.04 9.38 -15.63
CA ASP A 103 17.66 8.18 -16.20
C ASP A 103 17.38 6.92 -15.37
N ASN A 104 17.47 7.04 -14.05
CA ASN A 104 17.17 5.94 -13.13
C ASN A 104 15.71 5.53 -13.19
N PHE A 105 14.81 6.50 -13.22
CA PHE A 105 13.37 6.26 -13.25
C PHE A 105 12.97 5.57 -14.55
N VAL A 106 13.39 6.11 -15.70
CA VAL A 106 13.09 5.52 -17.02
C VAL A 106 13.66 4.10 -17.12
N ALA A 107 14.90 3.88 -16.69
CA ALA A 107 15.49 2.54 -16.66
C ALA A 107 14.71 1.57 -15.77
N THR A 108 14.23 2.05 -14.59
CA THR A 108 13.41 1.24 -13.67
C THR A 108 12.07 0.86 -14.29
N VAL A 109 11.38 1.80 -14.93
CA VAL A 109 10.08 1.53 -15.58
C VAL A 109 10.27 0.56 -16.74
N ASN A 110 11.29 0.76 -17.58
CA ASN A 110 11.59 -0.16 -18.69
C ASN A 110 11.86 -1.58 -18.18
N ARG A 111 12.70 -1.73 -17.14
CA ARG A 111 12.97 -3.05 -16.54
C ARG A 111 11.68 -3.67 -15.97
N TYR A 112 10.85 -2.89 -15.29
CA TYR A 112 9.57 -3.37 -14.76
C TYR A 112 8.63 -3.83 -15.89
N ASN A 113 8.56 -3.10 -17.00
CA ASN A 113 7.76 -3.48 -18.16
C ASN A 113 8.26 -4.77 -18.83
N GLU A 114 9.59 -5.00 -18.87
CA GLU A 114 10.17 -6.28 -19.32
C GLU A 114 9.70 -7.44 -18.44
N LEU A 115 9.70 -7.28 -17.11
CA LEU A 115 9.22 -8.28 -16.16
C LEU A 115 7.71 -8.55 -16.34
N CYS A 116 6.91 -7.50 -16.58
CA CYS A 116 5.49 -7.63 -16.89
C CYS A 116 5.27 -8.43 -18.19
N ALA A 117 6.02 -8.15 -19.23
CA ALA A 117 5.94 -8.87 -20.52
C ALA A 117 6.37 -10.34 -20.38
N ALA A 118 7.40 -10.61 -19.58
CA ALA A 118 7.86 -11.97 -19.27
C ALA A 118 6.85 -12.72 -18.37
N GLY A 119 6.00 -12.00 -17.63
CA GLY A 119 5.06 -12.57 -16.67
C GLY A 119 5.73 -13.17 -15.43
N VAL A 120 6.97 -12.76 -15.16
CA VAL A 120 7.77 -13.21 -14.02
C VAL A 120 8.57 -12.03 -13.47
N ASP A 121 8.41 -11.74 -12.18
CA ASP A 121 9.21 -10.74 -11.49
C ASP A 121 10.42 -11.38 -10.82
N GLU A 122 11.53 -11.43 -11.56
CA GLU A 122 12.81 -11.97 -11.08
C GLU A 122 13.47 -11.08 -10.02
N ASP A 123 13.08 -9.80 -9.93
CA ASP A 123 13.73 -8.82 -9.08
C ASP A 123 13.18 -8.86 -7.64
N TYR A 124 11.84 -8.99 -7.47
CA TYR A 124 11.18 -8.95 -6.16
C TYR A 124 10.08 -10.00 -5.96
N GLY A 125 9.83 -10.86 -6.96
CA GLY A 125 8.89 -11.97 -6.84
C GLY A 125 7.42 -11.55 -6.76
N LYS A 126 7.05 -10.43 -7.38
CA LYS A 126 5.65 -10.00 -7.47
C LYS A 126 4.87 -10.99 -8.34
N GLU A 127 3.68 -11.36 -7.89
CA GLU A 127 2.87 -12.38 -8.55
C GLU A 127 2.44 -11.93 -9.95
N ARG A 128 2.45 -12.87 -10.89
CA ARG A 128 2.15 -12.61 -12.30
C ARG A 128 0.85 -11.83 -12.51
N HIS A 129 -0.22 -12.21 -11.81
CA HIS A 129 -1.53 -11.57 -11.95
C HIS A 129 -1.61 -10.14 -11.39
N ARG A 130 -0.55 -9.70 -10.71
CA ARG A 130 -0.40 -8.34 -10.16
C ARG A 130 0.63 -7.51 -10.91
N LEU A 131 1.30 -8.10 -11.91
CA LEU A 131 2.20 -7.36 -12.79
C LEU A 131 1.37 -6.55 -13.78
N THR A 132 1.48 -5.24 -13.70
CA THR A 132 0.77 -4.28 -14.56
C THR A 132 1.77 -3.30 -15.11
N PRO A 133 2.01 -3.29 -16.45
CA PRO A 133 3.01 -2.41 -17.03
C PRO A 133 2.66 -0.93 -16.85
N VAL A 134 3.64 -0.08 -17.04
CA VAL A 134 3.53 1.38 -17.05
C VAL A 134 4.04 1.84 -18.43
N ASP A 135 3.18 1.74 -19.46
CA ASP A 135 3.56 1.91 -20.85
C ASP A 135 2.60 2.79 -21.68
N THR A 136 1.47 3.19 -21.10
CA THR A 136 0.41 3.93 -21.82
C THR A 136 0.18 5.30 -21.20
N ALA A 137 0.53 6.35 -21.95
CA ALA A 137 0.28 7.73 -21.50
C ALA A 137 -1.22 8.06 -21.42
N PRO A 138 -1.65 8.98 -20.55
CA PRO A 138 -0.82 9.73 -19.62
C PRO A 138 -0.32 8.87 -18.43
N PHE A 139 0.88 9.21 -17.96
CA PHE A 139 1.49 8.64 -16.77
C PHE A 139 1.15 9.48 -15.55
N TYR A 140 1.05 8.81 -14.40
CA TYR A 140 0.70 9.46 -13.14
C TYR A 140 1.70 9.05 -12.06
N GLY A 141 1.98 9.98 -11.16
CA GLY A 141 2.86 9.73 -10.03
C GLY A 141 2.55 10.61 -8.84
N ILE A 142 2.57 10.02 -7.65
CA ILE A 142 2.37 10.77 -6.40
C ILE A 142 3.44 10.37 -5.38
N ARG A 143 4.04 11.37 -4.73
CA ARG A 143 4.89 11.13 -3.57
C ARG A 143 4.03 10.85 -2.35
N THR A 144 4.37 9.79 -1.64
CA THR A 144 3.69 9.43 -0.41
C THR A 144 4.69 8.93 0.63
N GLY A 145 4.35 9.10 1.90
CA GLY A 145 5.11 8.61 3.04
C GLY A 145 4.29 7.62 3.85
N ALA A 146 4.91 7.01 4.86
CA ALA A 146 4.18 6.21 5.83
C ALA A 146 3.24 7.08 6.66
N TRP A 147 2.13 6.48 7.01
CA TRP A 147 1.21 7.02 7.98
C TRP A 147 0.68 5.89 8.86
N HIS A 148 0.38 6.23 10.10
CA HIS A 148 -0.05 5.27 11.09
C HIS A 148 -1.52 4.87 10.86
N LEU A 149 -1.78 3.57 10.76
CA LEU A 149 -3.13 3.03 10.64
C LEU A 149 -3.63 2.48 11.99
N THR A 150 -2.82 1.63 12.63
CA THR A 150 -3.14 0.96 13.88
C THR A 150 -1.88 0.50 14.58
N THR A 151 -1.95 0.18 15.86
CA THR A 151 -0.87 -0.48 16.58
C THR A 151 -1.10 -2.00 16.61
N LEU A 152 -0.04 -2.78 16.43
CA LEU A 152 -0.07 -4.23 16.58
C LEU A 152 0.43 -4.69 17.95
N ASN A 153 1.18 -3.84 18.61
CA ASN A 153 1.73 -4.04 19.95
C ASN A 153 1.03 -3.14 20.96
N GLY A 154 0.94 -3.61 22.20
CA GLY A 154 0.30 -2.87 23.29
C GLY A 154 0.43 -3.63 24.61
N CYS A 155 -0.37 -3.24 25.58
CA CYS A 155 -0.39 -3.91 26.87
C CYS A 155 -0.79 -5.39 26.73
N ARG A 156 -0.09 -6.26 27.44
CA ARG A 156 -0.53 -7.67 27.58
C ARG A 156 -1.75 -7.69 28.51
N ILE A 157 -2.75 -8.45 28.14
CA ILE A 157 -3.98 -8.61 28.92
C ILE A 157 -4.30 -10.09 29.12
N ASN A 158 -5.09 -10.39 30.18
CA ASN A 158 -5.73 -11.69 30.37
C ASN A 158 -7.13 -11.74 29.72
N THR A 159 -7.83 -12.85 29.91
CA THR A 159 -9.20 -13.04 29.39
C THR A 159 -10.23 -12.12 30.03
N ASP A 160 -9.93 -11.53 31.18
CA ASP A 160 -10.77 -10.54 31.89
C ASP A 160 -10.40 -9.11 31.53
N MET A 161 -9.58 -8.92 30.48
CA MET A 161 -9.09 -7.62 29.96
C MET A 161 -8.24 -6.82 30.96
N GLN A 162 -7.73 -7.48 32.02
CA GLN A 162 -6.83 -6.83 32.96
C GLN A 162 -5.41 -6.76 32.35
N VAL A 163 -4.77 -5.61 32.48
CA VAL A 163 -3.38 -5.43 32.04
C VAL A 163 -2.45 -6.22 32.98
N LEU A 164 -1.52 -6.93 32.38
CA LEU A 164 -0.52 -7.72 33.11
C LEU A 164 0.79 -6.95 33.27
N ASP A 165 1.43 -7.11 34.42
CA ASP A 165 2.76 -6.60 34.69
C ASP A 165 3.85 -7.45 33.98
N THR A 166 5.11 -7.15 34.24
CA THR A 166 6.25 -7.88 33.67
C THR A 166 6.41 -9.32 34.18
N ASN A 167 5.77 -9.66 35.31
CA ASN A 167 5.74 -11.02 35.87
C ASN A 167 4.54 -11.83 35.35
N GLY A 168 3.59 -11.16 34.65
CA GLY A 168 2.37 -11.77 34.15
C GLY A 168 1.22 -11.70 35.13
N GLU A 169 1.32 -10.91 36.21
CA GLU A 169 0.28 -10.72 37.22
C GLU A 169 -0.61 -9.53 36.85
N PRO A 170 -1.94 -9.60 37.13
CA PRO A 170 -2.84 -8.49 36.85
C PRO A 170 -2.50 -7.25 37.68
N ILE A 171 -2.44 -6.08 37.01
CA ILE A 171 -2.34 -4.79 37.68
C ILE A 171 -3.75 -4.40 38.14
N GLU A 172 -3.94 -4.27 39.45
CA GLU A 172 -5.24 -3.96 40.05
C GLU A 172 -5.83 -2.64 39.50
N GLY A 173 -7.09 -2.72 39.07
CA GLY A 173 -7.81 -1.56 38.52
C GLY A 173 -7.42 -1.09 37.13
N LEU A 174 -6.44 -1.76 36.46
CA LEU A 174 -6.02 -1.39 35.12
C LEU A 174 -6.56 -2.38 34.09
N TYR A 175 -7.35 -1.87 33.13
CA TYR A 175 -7.94 -2.64 32.05
C TYR A 175 -7.60 -2.02 30.70
N ALA A 176 -7.49 -2.84 29.65
CA ALA A 176 -7.25 -2.38 28.29
C ALA A 176 -8.01 -3.24 27.28
N THR A 177 -8.47 -2.62 26.19
CA THR A 177 -9.12 -3.29 25.06
C THR A 177 -8.76 -2.61 23.75
N GLY A 178 -8.99 -3.27 22.62
CA GLY A 178 -8.77 -2.70 21.31
C GLY A 178 -7.30 -2.60 20.91
N ASP A 179 -6.95 -1.60 20.12
CA ASP A 179 -5.62 -1.42 19.53
C ASP A 179 -4.53 -1.11 20.55
N CYS A 180 -4.88 -0.71 21.77
CA CYS A 180 -3.91 -0.54 22.87
C CYS A 180 -3.51 -1.87 23.53
N THR A 181 -4.10 -3.02 23.14
CA THR A 181 -3.73 -4.34 23.60
C THR A 181 -2.85 -5.05 22.58
N GLY A 182 -1.73 -5.65 23.03
CA GLY A 182 -0.79 -6.37 22.18
C GLY A 182 -1.09 -7.86 22.05
N GLY A 183 -0.40 -8.50 21.11
CA GLY A 183 -0.31 -9.96 21.01
C GLY A 183 -1.42 -10.66 20.23
N MET A 184 -2.49 -9.98 19.80
CA MET A 184 -3.58 -10.62 19.06
C MET A 184 -3.17 -11.01 17.63
N PHE A 185 -2.41 -10.16 16.96
CA PHE A 185 -2.00 -10.35 15.56
C PHE A 185 -0.50 -10.66 15.43
N ALA A 186 0.18 -10.89 16.55
CA ALA A 186 1.63 -11.03 16.60
C ALA A 186 2.34 -9.84 15.94
N THR A 187 2.99 -10.05 14.80
CA THR A 187 3.77 -9.00 14.11
C THR A 187 3.17 -8.55 12.78
N THR A 188 2.00 -9.10 12.39
CA THR A 188 1.45 -8.93 11.03
C THR A 188 0.00 -8.47 11.09
N TYR A 189 -0.32 -7.38 10.40
CA TYR A 189 -1.72 -6.93 10.29
C TYR A 189 -2.56 -7.91 9.45
N PRO A 190 -3.71 -8.36 9.95
CA PRO A 190 -4.50 -9.40 9.28
C PRO A 190 -5.33 -8.78 8.14
N ASN A 191 -4.75 -8.61 6.97
CA ASN A 191 -5.40 -7.98 5.81
C ASN A 191 -6.74 -8.62 5.42
N LEU A 192 -6.88 -9.95 5.60
CA LEU A 192 -8.11 -10.69 5.33
C LEU A 192 -9.18 -10.52 6.41
N PHE A 193 -8.81 -10.03 7.59
CA PHE A 193 -9.69 -9.84 8.75
C PHE A 193 -9.70 -8.39 9.23
N THR A 194 -9.74 -7.47 8.32
CA THR A 194 -9.63 -6.02 8.59
C THR A 194 -10.62 -5.51 9.65
N GLY A 195 -11.82 -6.10 9.72
CA GLY A 195 -12.82 -5.74 10.73
C GLY A 195 -12.53 -6.28 12.14
N LEU A 196 -11.58 -7.23 12.28
CA LEU A 196 -11.30 -7.86 13.57
C LEU A 196 -10.59 -6.91 14.53
N ALA A 197 -9.74 -6.02 14.03
CA ALA A 197 -9.09 -4.99 14.84
C ALA A 197 -10.14 -4.06 15.48
N CYS A 198 -11.11 -3.61 14.69
CA CYS A 198 -12.23 -2.79 15.20
C CYS A 198 -13.16 -3.60 16.12
N GLY A 199 -13.44 -4.87 15.80
CA GLY A 199 -14.35 -5.73 16.57
C GLY A 199 -13.90 -6.00 18.00
N ARG A 200 -12.61 -5.96 18.29
CA ARG A 200 -12.11 -6.15 19.67
C ARG A 200 -12.19 -4.88 20.52
N THR A 201 -12.61 -3.75 19.96
CA THR A 201 -12.86 -2.51 20.70
C THR A 201 -14.32 -2.35 21.12
N MET A 202 -15.21 -3.20 20.63
CA MET A 202 -16.64 -3.25 20.97
C MET A 202 -16.91 -4.28 22.06
#